data_ddb87b3499ad14d895d9871aefa317d7
#
_entry.id   ddb87b3499ad14d895d9871aefa317d7
#
_cell.length_a   1.000
_cell.length_b   1.000
_cell.length_c   1.000
_cell.angle_alpha   90.00
_cell.angle_beta   90.00
_cell.angle_gamma   90.00
#
_symmetry.space_group_name_H-M   'P 1'
#
loop_
_entity.id
_entity.type
_entity.pdbx_description
1 polymer ?
#
loop_
_entity_poly.entity_id
_entity_poly.type
_entity_poly.pdbx_seq_one_letter_code
_entity_poly.pdbx_strand_id
1 'polypeptide(L)'
;MTDTTSSTPERRGGTPIGARAAARLDRLPPSRWHRGLTLIVGIGAFFDLYEIFLGGVLAAVLADQWHLGHTAKSSVIAAGFLGMFVGANVLSVLADRFGRRRMFLVNLGGYAFFSLLCAAAPDLSWLLVLRFLSGLGLGAELVLVDTYLAEFLPRAVRGRYIAYAYTLGFVGVPVAALLGARLVAAHALFGIEGWRWLLVAGALGAAFLQLMRRRLPESPRWLMVQGRDAEAERIVAGLEERVARETGGSLPSVPEAETVPERKVPLAEMFRGEQRRRTVMWWIFQVLQTVGYYGFGSLAPVVLTAKGHTVTESLLYAALSFCGYPLGSALSIPLIDRIERRTLIIAAALGIAGCGPAFGFATATWAIVTFGFLLTVCSNVFSNAFHVYQTELFPTGLRSSAIGIAYSLSRLTSVALPFIALSVLTDLGPAAVFTGSAALMLLLCVDVALLGPRSTGRSLERI
;
A
#
# COMPACT_ATOMS: atom_id res chain seq x y z
N MET A 1 18.72 24.12 -66.30
CA MET A 1 18.62 22.83 -65.56
C MET A 1 19.40 22.99 -64.26
N THR A 2 18.79 23.43 -63.27
CA THR A 2 19.37 23.66 -61.92
C THR A 2 18.67 22.72 -60.96
N ASP A 3 19.44 21.74 -60.53
CA ASP A 3 19.00 20.67 -59.62
C ASP A 3 19.01 21.21 -58.16
N THR A 4 17.86 21.41 -57.58
CA THR A 4 17.72 21.80 -56.18
C THR A 4 17.44 20.56 -55.35
N THR A 5 18.48 19.91 -54.86
CA THR A 5 18.40 18.88 -53.84
C THR A 5 18.01 19.54 -52.50
N SER A 6 16.75 19.38 -52.13
CA SER A 6 16.24 19.73 -50.80
C SER A 6 16.77 18.72 -49.78
N SER A 7 17.76 19.11 -49.00
CA SER A 7 18.23 18.36 -47.85
C SER A 7 17.21 18.48 -46.72
N THR A 8 16.40 17.44 -46.51
CA THR A 8 15.60 17.23 -45.29
C THR A 8 16.59 17.10 -44.11
N PRO A 9 16.44 17.87 -43.02
CA PRO A 9 17.31 17.70 -41.86
C PRO A 9 17.07 16.34 -41.23
N GLU A 10 18.07 15.46 -41.28
CA GLU A 10 18.14 14.25 -40.47
C GLU A 10 17.88 14.62 -39.01
N ARG A 11 16.75 14.17 -38.47
CA ARG A 11 16.54 14.12 -37.03
C ARG A 11 17.62 13.21 -36.46
N ARG A 12 18.70 13.78 -35.96
CA ARG A 12 19.65 13.04 -35.11
C ARG A 12 18.90 12.37 -34.04
N GLY A 13 18.90 11.03 -34.00
CA GLY A 13 18.30 10.17 -32.97
C GLY A 13 18.98 10.41 -31.64
N GLY A 14 18.62 11.52 -30.96
CA GLY A 14 19.02 11.81 -29.60
C GLY A 14 18.18 10.93 -28.68
N THR A 15 18.82 10.26 -27.73
CA THR A 15 18.15 9.53 -26.61
C THR A 15 17.07 10.44 -26.03
N PRO A 16 15.82 9.95 -25.84
CA PRO A 16 14.76 10.76 -25.26
C PRO A 16 15.23 11.39 -23.94
N ILE A 17 15.05 12.70 -23.79
CA ILE A 17 15.54 13.49 -22.64
C ILE A 17 15.13 12.84 -21.32
N GLY A 18 13.92 12.27 -21.25
CA GLY A 18 13.41 11.55 -20.09
C GLY A 18 14.20 10.29 -19.71
N ALA A 19 14.68 9.53 -20.69
CA ALA A 19 15.51 8.35 -20.45
C ALA A 19 16.88 8.75 -19.89
N ARG A 20 17.43 9.86 -20.35
CA ARG A 20 18.71 10.40 -19.86
C ARG A 20 18.63 10.88 -18.42
N ALA A 21 17.56 11.54 -18.01
CA ALA A 21 17.36 11.94 -16.62
C ALA A 21 17.16 10.75 -15.69
N ALA A 22 16.40 9.74 -16.13
CA ALA A 22 16.25 8.51 -15.38
C ALA A 22 17.60 7.82 -15.14
N ALA A 23 18.44 7.69 -16.19
CA ALA A 23 19.77 7.10 -16.08
C ALA A 23 20.69 7.89 -15.13
N ARG A 24 20.59 9.24 -15.13
CA ARG A 24 21.34 10.10 -14.21
C ARG A 24 20.92 9.90 -12.75
N LEU A 25 19.63 9.77 -12.46
CA LEU A 25 19.14 9.45 -11.11
C LEU A 25 19.52 8.03 -10.69
N ASP A 26 19.40 7.07 -11.60
CA ASP A 26 19.68 5.65 -11.31
C ASP A 26 21.17 5.37 -11.00
N ARG A 27 22.11 6.20 -11.48
CA ARG A 27 23.55 6.08 -11.19
C ARG A 27 23.99 6.65 -9.83
N LEU A 28 23.11 7.43 -9.17
CA LEU A 28 23.48 8.10 -7.93
C LEU A 28 23.80 7.10 -6.81
N PRO A 29 24.89 7.31 -6.07
CA PRO A 29 25.14 6.52 -4.85
C PRO A 29 24.10 6.86 -3.77
N PRO A 30 23.76 5.90 -2.91
CA PRO A 30 22.88 6.15 -1.75
C PRO A 30 23.46 7.26 -0.86
N SER A 31 22.64 8.26 -0.55
CA SER A 31 23.06 9.45 0.19
C SER A 31 22.12 9.77 1.36
N ARG A 32 22.46 10.76 2.18
CA ARG A 32 21.57 11.24 3.26
C ARG A 32 20.26 11.77 2.72
N TRP A 33 20.27 12.37 1.52
CA TRP A 33 19.06 12.85 0.87
C TRP A 33 18.08 11.72 0.58
N HIS A 34 18.55 10.59 0.02
CA HIS A 34 17.70 9.43 -0.25
C HIS A 34 17.12 8.82 1.03
N ARG A 35 17.91 8.78 2.10
CA ARG A 35 17.44 8.34 3.45
C ARG A 35 16.37 9.29 4.00
N GLY A 36 16.60 10.59 3.88
CA GLY A 36 15.63 11.62 4.29
C GLY A 36 14.32 11.54 3.52
N LEU A 37 14.39 11.35 2.18
CA LEU A 37 13.23 11.12 1.33
C LEU A 37 12.43 9.89 1.79
N THR A 38 13.11 8.75 1.97
CA THR A 38 12.51 7.49 2.42
C THR A 38 11.86 7.64 3.81
N LEU A 39 12.49 8.38 4.72
CA LEU A 39 11.93 8.66 6.04
C LEU A 39 10.64 9.49 5.96
N ILE A 40 10.64 10.58 5.18
CA ILE A 40 9.46 11.44 5.01
C ILE A 40 8.30 10.65 4.39
N VAL A 41 8.58 9.86 3.37
CA VAL A 41 7.56 9.04 2.71
C VAL A 41 7.10 7.91 3.62
N GLY A 42 8.01 7.29 4.38
CA GLY A 42 7.70 6.24 5.35
C GLY A 42 6.85 6.74 6.53
N ILE A 43 7.09 7.98 7.01
CA ILE A 43 6.20 8.63 8.00
C ILE A 43 4.81 8.87 7.39
N GLY A 44 4.74 9.18 6.09
CA GLY A 44 3.47 9.25 5.38
C GLY A 44 2.73 7.92 5.40
N ALA A 45 3.40 6.87 4.97
CA ALA A 45 2.85 5.52 5.00
C ALA A 45 2.43 5.08 6.42
N PHE A 46 3.09 5.59 7.49
CA PHE A 46 2.67 5.36 8.87
C PHE A 46 1.26 5.92 9.14
N PHE A 47 1.00 7.16 8.76
CA PHE A 47 -0.33 7.75 8.97
C PHE A 47 -1.38 7.14 8.04
N ASP A 48 -1.00 6.76 6.83
CA ASP A 48 -1.91 6.08 5.90
C ASP A 48 -2.36 4.72 6.46
N LEU A 49 -1.42 3.88 6.89
CA LEU A 49 -1.71 2.58 7.47
C LEU A 49 -2.40 2.69 8.83
N TYR A 50 -2.03 3.68 9.65
CA TYR A 50 -2.76 4.03 10.87
C TYR A 50 -4.26 4.25 10.57
N GLU A 51 -4.58 5.11 9.61
CA GLU A 51 -5.95 5.48 9.26
C GLU A 51 -6.74 4.31 8.61
N ILE A 52 -6.09 3.53 7.75
CA ILE A 52 -6.71 2.35 7.12
C ILE A 52 -7.19 1.36 8.19
N PHE A 53 -6.32 1.02 9.14
CA PHE A 53 -6.63 0.04 10.17
C PHE A 53 -7.46 0.62 11.32
N LEU A 54 -7.52 1.94 11.46
CA LEU A 54 -8.40 2.63 12.40
C LEU A 54 -9.88 2.28 12.16
N GLY A 55 -10.27 1.93 10.94
CA GLY A 55 -11.63 1.49 10.62
C GLY A 55 -12.12 0.32 11.48
N GLY A 56 -11.27 -0.68 11.71
CA GLY A 56 -11.57 -1.81 12.58
C GLY A 56 -11.64 -1.43 14.07
N VAL A 57 -10.76 -0.54 14.50
CA VAL A 57 -10.77 0.02 15.88
C VAL A 57 -12.06 0.78 16.12
N LEU A 58 -12.44 1.68 15.22
CA LEU A 58 -13.68 2.46 15.30
C LEU A 58 -14.93 1.56 15.30
N ALA A 59 -14.95 0.54 14.43
CA ALA A 59 -16.07 -0.39 14.38
C ALA A 59 -16.27 -1.14 15.70
N ALA A 60 -15.18 -1.51 16.38
CA ALA A 60 -15.26 -2.17 17.70
C ALA A 60 -15.73 -1.20 18.80
N VAL A 61 -15.19 0.02 18.84
CA VAL A 61 -15.52 1.03 19.86
C VAL A 61 -16.93 1.55 19.69
N LEU A 62 -17.33 1.94 18.48
CA LEU A 62 -18.65 2.51 18.20
C LEU A 62 -19.77 1.44 18.28
N ALA A 63 -19.42 0.16 18.08
CA ALA A 63 -20.36 -0.93 18.32
C ALA A 63 -20.87 -0.95 19.74
N ASP A 64 -20.01 -0.67 20.71
CA ASP A 64 -20.33 -0.60 22.12
C ASP A 64 -21.06 0.71 22.46
N GLN A 65 -20.49 1.85 22.06
CA GLN A 65 -20.99 3.18 22.44
C GLN A 65 -22.29 3.59 21.73
N TRP A 66 -22.44 3.24 20.45
CA TRP A 66 -23.60 3.60 19.63
C TRP A 66 -24.56 2.42 19.40
N HIS A 67 -24.33 1.27 20.06
CA HIS A 67 -25.12 0.05 19.94
C HIS A 67 -25.34 -0.37 18.49
N LEU A 68 -24.27 -0.34 17.68
CA LEU A 68 -24.34 -0.61 16.24
C LEU A 68 -24.67 -2.07 15.94
N GLY A 69 -25.65 -2.28 15.08
CA GLY A 69 -25.94 -3.59 14.48
C GLY A 69 -24.85 -4.02 13.46
N HIS A 70 -24.97 -5.24 12.96
CA HIS A 70 -23.95 -5.85 12.08
C HIS A 70 -23.66 -5.02 10.82
N THR A 71 -24.71 -4.60 10.10
CA THR A 71 -24.59 -3.81 8.88
C THR A 71 -23.89 -2.48 9.15
N ALA A 72 -24.21 -1.82 10.25
CA ALA A 72 -23.61 -0.55 10.65
C ALA A 72 -22.10 -0.70 10.94
N LYS A 73 -21.71 -1.75 11.69
CA LYS A 73 -20.28 -2.08 11.95
C LYS A 73 -19.53 -2.31 10.66
N SER A 74 -20.09 -3.13 9.76
CA SER A 74 -19.51 -3.41 8.44
C SER A 74 -19.35 -2.13 7.62
N SER A 75 -20.35 -1.24 7.65
CA SER A 75 -20.34 0.02 6.92
C SER A 75 -19.24 0.97 7.40
N VAL A 76 -18.93 1.01 8.71
CA VAL A 76 -17.84 1.84 9.26
C VAL A 76 -16.48 1.44 8.65
N ILE A 77 -16.24 0.14 8.47
CA ILE A 77 -15.02 -0.37 7.83
C ILE A 77 -15.07 -0.16 6.31
N ALA A 78 -16.18 -0.55 5.69
CA ALA A 78 -16.37 -0.55 4.24
C ALA A 78 -16.34 0.86 3.62
N ALA A 79 -16.84 1.88 4.33
CA ALA A 79 -16.88 3.26 3.81
C ALA A 79 -15.48 3.80 3.47
N GLY A 80 -14.48 3.55 4.33
CA GLY A 80 -13.10 3.90 4.06
C GLY A 80 -12.53 3.17 2.83
N PHE A 81 -12.75 1.86 2.74
CA PHE A 81 -12.30 1.06 1.58
C PHE A 81 -13.00 1.45 0.28
N LEU A 82 -14.29 1.81 0.33
CA LEU A 82 -15.01 2.33 -0.84
C LEU A 82 -14.41 3.66 -1.31
N GLY A 83 -14.11 4.56 -0.38
CA GLY A 83 -13.38 5.79 -0.68
C GLY A 83 -12.02 5.50 -1.32
N MET A 84 -11.25 4.57 -0.76
CA MET A 84 -9.95 4.16 -1.31
C MET A 84 -10.08 3.58 -2.73
N PHE A 85 -11.10 2.78 -3.00
CA PHE A 85 -11.36 2.24 -4.33
C PHE A 85 -11.57 3.37 -5.36
N VAL A 86 -12.44 4.32 -5.05
CA VAL A 86 -12.70 5.46 -5.93
C VAL A 86 -11.46 6.36 -6.04
N GLY A 87 -10.82 6.66 -4.92
CA GLY A 87 -9.64 7.51 -4.86
C GLY A 87 -8.45 6.96 -5.66
N ALA A 88 -8.16 5.66 -5.53
CA ALA A 88 -7.08 5.01 -6.28
C ALA A 88 -7.29 5.10 -7.80
N ASN A 89 -8.52 5.03 -8.27
CA ASN A 89 -8.83 5.10 -9.70
C ASN A 89 -8.90 6.55 -10.23
N VAL A 90 -9.54 7.47 -9.49
CA VAL A 90 -9.77 8.84 -9.95
C VAL A 90 -8.58 9.74 -9.69
N LEU A 91 -8.06 9.75 -8.44
CA LEU A 91 -7.02 10.69 -8.06
C LEU A 91 -5.63 10.30 -8.58
N SER A 92 -5.39 9.01 -8.87
CA SER A 92 -4.14 8.59 -9.52
C SER A 92 -4.06 9.11 -10.96
N VAL A 93 -5.17 9.11 -11.71
CA VAL A 93 -5.25 9.71 -13.06
C VAL A 93 -5.03 11.24 -12.98
N LEU A 94 -5.58 11.89 -11.95
CA LEU A 94 -5.33 13.31 -11.72
C LEU A 94 -3.85 13.59 -11.40
N ALA A 95 -3.16 12.66 -10.73
CA ALA A 95 -1.72 12.80 -10.44
C ALA A 95 -0.86 12.78 -11.70
N ASP A 96 -1.25 12.03 -12.72
CA ASP A 96 -0.59 12.07 -14.03
C ASP A 96 -0.77 13.41 -14.73
N ARG A 97 -1.91 14.06 -14.53
CA ARG A 97 -2.22 15.36 -15.16
C ARG A 97 -1.66 16.56 -14.39
N PHE A 98 -1.78 16.58 -13.06
CA PHE A 98 -1.48 17.76 -12.23
C PHE A 98 -0.11 17.70 -11.52
N GLY A 99 0.59 16.57 -11.56
CA GLY A 99 1.89 16.36 -10.94
C GLY A 99 1.84 15.52 -9.66
N ARG A 100 2.94 14.78 -9.45
CA ARG A 100 3.04 13.83 -8.33
C ARG A 100 3.04 14.56 -6.99
N ARG A 101 3.89 15.56 -6.84
CA ARG A 101 4.03 16.37 -5.63
C ARG A 101 2.72 17.08 -5.28
N ARG A 102 2.08 17.71 -6.28
CA ARG A 102 0.84 18.46 -6.05
C ARG A 102 -0.27 17.54 -5.55
N MET A 103 -0.44 16.38 -6.18
CA MET A 103 -1.46 15.42 -5.77
C MET A 103 -1.14 14.77 -4.43
N PHE A 104 0.14 14.54 -4.09
CA PHE A 104 0.54 14.15 -2.75
C PHE A 104 0.04 15.11 -1.68
N LEU A 105 0.17 16.41 -1.93
CA LEU A 105 -0.28 17.44 -0.99
C LEU A 105 -1.81 17.51 -0.91
N VAL A 106 -2.50 17.40 -2.04
CA VAL A 106 -3.97 17.45 -2.10
C VAL A 106 -4.57 16.22 -1.41
N ASN A 107 -4.06 15.03 -1.69
CA ASN A 107 -4.57 13.79 -1.12
C ASN A 107 -4.38 13.74 0.39
N LEU A 108 -3.15 14.03 0.85
CA LEU A 108 -2.81 14.05 2.28
C LEU A 108 -3.61 15.13 3.04
N GLY A 109 -3.70 16.34 2.46
CA GLY A 109 -4.49 17.43 3.06
C GLY A 109 -5.98 17.11 3.08
N GLY A 110 -6.50 16.53 2.01
CA GLY A 110 -7.90 16.10 1.91
C GLY A 110 -8.25 15.05 2.95
N TYR A 111 -7.45 13.99 3.04
CA TYR A 111 -7.74 12.95 4.02
C TYR A 111 -7.60 13.47 5.47
N ALA A 112 -6.57 14.27 5.76
CA ALA A 112 -6.39 14.85 7.09
C ALA A 112 -7.58 15.75 7.48
N PHE A 113 -8.07 16.57 6.55
CA PHE A 113 -9.23 17.42 6.75
C PHE A 113 -10.50 16.61 7.02
N PHE A 114 -10.81 15.61 6.20
CA PHE A 114 -12.00 14.78 6.39
C PHE A 114 -11.89 13.85 7.59
N SER A 115 -10.70 13.36 7.95
CA SER A 115 -10.48 12.60 9.17
C SER A 115 -10.71 13.47 10.42
N LEU A 116 -10.28 14.73 10.39
CA LEU A 116 -10.57 15.67 11.46
C LEU A 116 -12.08 15.94 11.59
N LEU A 117 -12.79 16.11 10.48
CA LEU A 117 -14.25 16.23 10.49
C LEU A 117 -14.95 14.98 11.02
N CYS A 118 -14.41 13.78 10.73
CA CYS A 118 -14.92 12.53 11.32
C CYS A 118 -14.90 12.57 12.85
N ALA A 119 -13.89 13.21 13.45
CA ALA A 119 -13.82 13.38 14.90
C ALA A 119 -14.99 14.21 15.47
N ALA A 120 -15.62 15.06 14.66
CA ALA A 120 -16.77 15.87 15.03
C ALA A 120 -18.12 15.26 14.59
N ALA A 121 -18.12 14.05 13.99
CA ALA A 121 -19.34 13.44 13.49
C ALA A 121 -20.37 13.23 14.62
N PRO A 122 -21.62 13.71 14.42
CA PRO A 122 -22.66 13.59 15.43
C PRO A 122 -23.35 12.23 15.41
N ASP A 123 -23.37 11.56 14.28
CA ASP A 123 -24.05 10.29 14.05
C ASP A 123 -23.32 9.42 13.02
N LEU A 124 -23.83 8.20 12.84
CA LEU A 124 -23.27 7.21 11.92
C LEU A 124 -23.27 7.69 10.46
N SER A 125 -24.32 8.34 10.01
CA SER A 125 -24.46 8.76 8.60
C SER A 125 -23.38 9.76 8.22
N TRP A 126 -23.16 10.76 9.06
CA TRP A 126 -22.06 11.71 8.92
C TRP A 126 -20.70 11.03 8.94
N LEU A 127 -20.49 10.13 9.90
CA LEU A 127 -19.24 9.38 10.01
C LEU A 127 -18.95 8.60 8.72
N LEU A 128 -19.95 7.88 8.16
CA LEU A 128 -19.76 7.10 6.94
C LEU A 128 -19.39 7.96 5.73
N VAL A 129 -20.09 9.08 5.53
CA VAL A 129 -19.78 10.02 4.43
C VAL A 129 -18.37 10.59 4.57
N LEU A 130 -18.00 11.04 5.76
CA LEU A 130 -16.69 11.62 6.01
C LEU A 130 -15.57 10.58 5.92
N ARG A 131 -15.80 9.34 6.36
CA ARG A 131 -14.87 8.22 6.16
C ARG A 131 -14.67 7.86 4.70
N PHE A 132 -15.74 7.89 3.90
CA PHE A 132 -15.63 7.73 2.45
C PHE A 132 -14.77 8.83 1.82
N LEU A 133 -15.01 10.09 2.18
CA LEU A 133 -14.24 11.24 1.67
C LEU A 133 -12.77 11.22 2.13
N SER A 134 -12.49 10.83 3.38
CA SER A 134 -11.13 10.59 3.87
C SER A 134 -10.46 9.45 3.08
N GLY A 135 -11.18 8.37 2.83
CA GLY A 135 -10.72 7.24 2.04
C GLY A 135 -10.31 7.60 0.60
N LEU A 136 -10.96 8.59 -0.03
CA LEU A 136 -10.56 9.06 -1.37
C LEU A 136 -9.08 9.48 -1.41
N GLY A 137 -8.64 10.27 -0.45
CA GLY A 137 -7.25 10.71 -0.36
C GLY A 137 -6.28 9.54 -0.12
N LEU A 138 -6.63 8.64 0.81
CA LEU A 138 -5.81 7.47 1.16
C LEU A 138 -5.60 6.50 -0.01
N GLY A 139 -6.63 6.29 -0.85
CA GLY A 139 -6.55 5.34 -1.96
C GLY A 139 -5.49 5.73 -3.00
N ALA A 140 -5.38 7.00 -3.32
CA ALA A 140 -4.38 7.51 -4.25
C ALA A 140 -2.99 7.65 -3.60
N GLU A 141 -2.94 7.88 -2.30
CA GLU A 141 -1.70 8.12 -1.55
C GLU A 141 -0.73 6.94 -1.65
N LEU A 142 -1.19 5.72 -1.39
CA LEU A 142 -0.35 4.51 -1.46
C LEU A 142 0.25 4.28 -2.86
N VAL A 143 -0.52 4.56 -3.91
CA VAL A 143 -0.03 4.46 -5.30
C VAL A 143 1.04 5.51 -5.56
N LEU A 144 0.87 6.72 -5.03
CA LEU A 144 1.84 7.80 -5.18
C LEU A 144 3.12 7.54 -4.38
N VAL A 145 3.05 6.92 -3.19
CA VAL A 145 4.22 6.51 -2.40
C VAL A 145 5.17 5.66 -3.25
N ASP A 146 4.65 4.59 -3.86
CA ASP A 146 5.46 3.69 -4.68
C ASP A 146 6.05 4.39 -5.90
N THR A 147 5.20 5.13 -6.62
CA THR A 147 5.62 5.84 -7.83
C THR A 147 6.69 6.89 -7.52
N TYR A 148 6.47 7.70 -6.49
CA TYR A 148 7.37 8.79 -6.14
C TYR A 148 8.74 8.26 -5.67
N LEU A 149 8.76 7.25 -4.81
CA LEU A 149 10.02 6.62 -4.40
C LEU A 149 10.76 5.98 -5.57
N ALA A 150 10.02 5.29 -6.46
CA ALA A 150 10.62 4.64 -7.63
C ALA A 150 11.25 5.64 -8.61
N GLU A 151 10.74 6.88 -8.67
CA GLU A 151 11.25 7.92 -9.56
C GLU A 151 12.54 8.58 -9.07
N PHE A 152 12.79 8.60 -7.77
CA PHE A 152 13.98 9.26 -7.19
C PHE A 152 15.05 8.31 -6.67
N LEU A 153 14.68 7.08 -6.32
CA LEU A 153 15.64 6.14 -5.73
C LEU A 153 16.49 5.44 -6.78
N PRO A 154 17.81 5.35 -6.57
CA PRO A 154 18.73 4.61 -7.43
C PRO A 154 18.31 3.16 -7.61
N ARG A 155 18.40 2.63 -8.82
CA ARG A 155 17.95 1.27 -9.17
C ARG A 155 18.51 0.19 -8.24
N ALA A 156 19.78 0.30 -7.87
CA ALA A 156 20.47 -0.69 -7.04
C ALA A 156 19.91 -0.85 -5.62
N VAL A 157 19.28 0.19 -5.07
CA VAL A 157 18.80 0.21 -3.67
C VAL A 157 17.28 0.48 -3.57
N ARG A 158 16.61 0.72 -4.69
CA ARG A 158 15.20 1.13 -4.76
C ARG A 158 14.29 0.20 -3.96
N GLY A 159 14.34 -1.11 -4.23
CA GLY A 159 13.49 -2.07 -3.54
C GLY A 159 13.70 -2.08 -2.02
N ARG A 160 14.96 -2.01 -1.59
CA ARG A 160 15.32 -1.99 -0.17
C ARG A 160 14.81 -0.72 0.53
N TYR A 161 14.93 0.44 -0.10
CA TYR A 161 14.46 1.71 0.48
C TYR A 161 12.93 1.80 0.51
N ILE A 162 12.24 1.29 -0.51
CA ILE A 162 10.78 1.17 -0.49
C ILE A 162 10.34 0.26 0.65
N ALA A 163 11.01 -0.87 0.85
CA ALA A 163 10.71 -1.78 1.96
C ALA A 163 10.96 -1.13 3.33
N TYR A 164 11.98 -0.28 3.49
CA TYR A 164 12.19 0.50 4.73
C TYR A 164 11.05 1.49 4.96
N ALA A 165 10.57 2.18 3.91
CA ALA A 165 9.45 3.10 4.03
C ALA A 165 8.18 2.36 4.49
N TYR A 166 7.87 1.20 3.91
CA TYR A 166 6.72 0.39 4.33
C TYR A 166 6.91 -0.22 5.72
N THR A 167 8.11 -0.66 6.09
CA THR A 167 8.39 -1.15 7.45
C THR A 167 8.07 -0.08 8.49
N LEU A 168 8.48 1.17 8.23
CA LEU A 168 8.12 2.30 9.08
C LEU A 168 6.61 2.57 9.05
N GLY A 169 6.00 2.48 7.85
CA GLY A 169 4.56 2.64 7.67
C GLY A 169 3.75 1.66 8.52
N PHE A 170 4.14 0.40 8.52
CA PHE A 170 3.43 -0.64 9.28
C PHE A 170 3.50 -0.48 10.82
N VAL A 171 4.39 0.34 11.34
CA VAL A 171 4.37 0.72 12.78
C VAL A 171 3.10 1.48 13.13
N GLY A 172 2.47 2.16 12.18
CA GLY A 172 1.19 2.87 12.38
C GLY A 172 0.04 1.95 12.82
N VAL A 173 0.06 0.68 12.37
CA VAL A 173 -1.02 -0.28 12.65
C VAL A 173 -1.12 -0.66 14.14
N PRO A 174 -0.06 -1.16 14.81
CA PRO A 174 -0.09 -1.40 16.24
C PRO A 174 -0.28 -0.13 17.06
N VAL A 175 0.23 1.02 16.59
CA VAL A 175 0.05 2.30 17.27
C VAL A 175 -1.42 2.72 17.26
N ALA A 176 -2.15 2.54 16.16
CA ALA A 176 -3.59 2.83 16.09
C ALA A 176 -4.38 2.02 17.13
N ALA A 177 -4.12 0.72 17.24
CA ALA A 177 -4.78 -0.16 18.20
C ALA A 177 -4.37 0.15 19.65
N LEU A 178 -3.09 0.43 19.91
CA LEU A 178 -2.58 0.77 21.25
C LEU A 178 -3.14 2.11 21.75
N LEU A 179 -3.15 3.13 20.91
CA LEU A 179 -3.77 4.42 21.23
C LEU A 179 -5.27 4.23 21.46
N GLY A 180 -5.94 3.39 20.64
CA GLY A 180 -7.32 3.01 20.82
C GLY A 180 -7.56 2.43 22.21
N ALA A 181 -6.78 1.43 22.62
CA ALA A 181 -6.89 0.82 23.94
C ALA A 181 -6.74 1.84 25.08
N ARG A 182 -5.80 2.78 24.97
CA ARG A 182 -5.52 3.78 26.00
C ARG A 182 -6.57 4.89 26.05
N LEU A 183 -6.95 5.44 24.91
CA LEU A 183 -7.90 6.56 24.84
C LEU A 183 -9.33 6.11 25.13
N VAL A 184 -9.71 4.89 24.72
CA VAL A 184 -11.03 4.34 25.02
C VAL A 184 -11.15 3.97 26.50
N ALA A 185 -10.09 3.44 27.13
CA ALA A 185 -10.06 3.17 28.57
C ALA A 185 -10.23 4.44 29.41
N ALA A 186 -9.79 5.59 28.92
CA ALA A 186 -9.98 6.87 29.59
C ALA A 186 -11.40 7.43 29.52
N HIS A 187 -12.33 6.76 28.82
CA HIS A 187 -13.73 7.10 28.56
C HIS A 187 -13.91 8.46 27.89
N ALA A 188 -13.51 9.54 28.54
CA ALA A 188 -13.50 10.91 27.97
C ALA A 188 -12.27 11.67 28.42
N LEU A 189 -11.55 12.24 27.46
CA LEU A 189 -10.43 13.14 27.70
C LEU A 189 -10.86 14.56 27.36
N PHE A 190 -10.77 15.47 28.33
CA PHE A 190 -11.30 16.85 28.23
C PHE A 190 -12.78 16.93 27.84
N GLY A 191 -13.61 15.96 28.29
CA GLY A 191 -15.03 15.91 27.97
C GLY A 191 -15.36 15.41 26.56
N ILE A 192 -14.37 14.95 25.81
CA ILE A 192 -14.51 14.42 24.44
C ILE A 192 -14.25 12.89 24.46
N GLU A 193 -15.10 12.12 23.79
CA GLU A 193 -15.00 10.66 23.69
C GLU A 193 -13.65 10.23 23.13
N GLY A 194 -13.04 9.20 23.70
CA GLY A 194 -11.68 8.75 23.39
C GLY A 194 -11.44 8.39 21.92
N TRP A 195 -12.43 7.84 21.23
CA TRP A 195 -12.31 7.50 19.81
C TRP A 195 -12.15 8.71 18.88
N ARG A 196 -12.68 9.88 19.25
CA ARG A 196 -12.52 11.11 18.50
C ARG A 196 -11.08 11.58 18.50
N TRP A 197 -10.37 11.38 19.61
CA TRP A 197 -8.94 11.70 19.71
C TRP A 197 -8.06 10.82 18.82
N LEU A 198 -8.49 9.61 18.47
CA LEU A 198 -7.76 8.78 17.50
C LEU A 198 -7.75 9.44 16.11
N LEU A 199 -8.89 9.94 15.67
CA LEU A 199 -9.02 10.66 14.40
C LEU A 199 -8.25 11.99 14.42
N VAL A 200 -8.34 12.74 15.53
CA VAL A 200 -7.56 13.97 15.72
C VAL A 200 -6.05 13.69 15.66
N ALA A 201 -5.57 12.64 16.32
CA ALA A 201 -4.15 12.28 16.31
C ALA A 201 -3.66 11.93 14.89
N GLY A 202 -4.43 11.14 14.14
CA GLY A 202 -4.15 10.83 12.74
C GLY A 202 -4.12 12.07 11.86
N ALA A 203 -5.15 12.93 11.97
CA ALA A 203 -5.27 14.16 11.20
C ALA A 203 -4.14 15.16 11.49
N LEU A 204 -3.79 15.37 12.76
CA LEU A 204 -2.69 16.27 13.16
C LEU A 204 -1.34 15.75 12.66
N GLY A 205 -1.11 14.44 12.76
CA GLY A 205 0.09 13.81 12.23
C GLY A 205 0.23 13.98 10.72
N ALA A 206 -0.85 13.77 9.99
CA ALA A 206 -0.89 14.00 8.55
C ALA A 206 -0.70 15.49 8.19
N ALA A 207 -1.29 16.41 8.95
CA ALA A 207 -1.09 17.85 8.77
C ALA A 207 0.37 18.26 9.02
N PHE A 208 1.03 17.69 10.02
CA PHE A 208 2.46 17.90 10.25
C PHE A 208 3.31 17.37 9.08
N LEU A 209 3.01 16.17 8.61
CA LEU A 209 3.67 15.61 7.45
C LEU A 209 3.47 16.46 6.18
N GLN A 210 2.30 17.07 6.02
CA GLN A 210 2.01 18.01 4.93
C GLN A 210 3.05 19.13 4.85
N LEU A 211 3.48 19.67 6.00
CA LEU A 211 4.52 20.69 6.06
C LEU A 211 5.90 20.15 5.61
N MET A 212 6.24 18.92 6.00
CA MET A 212 7.49 18.28 5.57
C MET A 212 7.51 18.01 4.07
N ARG A 213 6.39 17.53 3.52
CA ARG A 213 6.25 17.21 2.09
C ARG A 213 6.27 18.43 1.17
N ARG A 214 5.97 19.63 1.66
CA ARG A 214 6.10 20.87 0.88
C ARG A 214 7.52 21.10 0.37
N ARG A 215 8.54 20.53 1.03
CA ARG A 215 9.95 20.63 0.65
C ARG A 215 10.39 19.59 -0.37
N LEU A 216 9.55 18.61 -0.70
CA LEU A 216 9.86 17.59 -1.70
C LEU A 216 9.79 18.21 -3.12
N PRO A 217 10.72 17.87 -4.02
CA PRO A 217 10.70 18.34 -5.41
C PRO A 217 9.59 17.66 -6.22
N GLU A 218 9.20 18.23 -7.36
CA GLU A 218 8.35 17.53 -8.31
C GLU A 218 9.16 16.46 -9.05
N SER A 219 8.47 15.42 -9.56
CA SER A 219 9.11 14.33 -10.30
C SER A 219 9.76 14.83 -11.58
N PRO A 220 11.08 14.63 -11.78
CA PRO A 220 11.75 14.99 -13.03
C PRO A 220 11.19 14.23 -14.22
N ARG A 221 10.81 12.95 -14.05
CA ARG A 221 10.22 12.15 -15.14
C ARG A 221 8.87 12.71 -15.56
N TRP A 222 8.03 13.10 -14.62
CA TRP A 222 6.74 13.73 -14.90
C TRP A 222 6.92 15.09 -15.60
N LEU A 223 7.85 15.93 -15.12
CA LEU A 223 8.14 17.24 -15.73
C LEU A 223 8.55 17.10 -17.20
N MET A 224 9.36 16.11 -17.54
CA MET A 224 9.76 15.85 -18.92
C MET A 224 8.61 15.39 -19.80
N VAL A 225 7.72 14.54 -19.28
CA VAL A 225 6.50 14.14 -20.01
C VAL A 225 5.61 15.36 -20.30
N GLN A 226 5.64 16.37 -19.42
CA GLN A 226 4.90 17.63 -19.59
C GLN A 226 5.65 18.69 -20.44
N GLY A 227 6.84 18.35 -20.99
CA GLY A 227 7.66 19.30 -21.77
C GLY A 227 8.35 20.40 -20.93
N ARG A 228 8.44 20.20 -19.60
CA ARG A 228 9.08 21.15 -18.65
C ARG A 228 10.53 20.74 -18.39
N ASP A 229 11.30 20.53 -19.46
CA ASP A 229 12.65 19.95 -19.42
C ASP A 229 13.64 20.79 -18.61
N ALA A 230 13.59 22.12 -18.71
CA ALA A 230 14.47 23.02 -17.96
C ALA A 230 14.28 22.91 -16.44
N GLU A 231 13.08 22.63 -15.97
CA GLU A 231 12.80 22.45 -14.55
C GLU A 231 13.25 21.05 -14.08
N ALA A 232 13.01 20.03 -14.88
CA ALA A 232 13.48 18.68 -14.61
C ALA A 232 15.02 18.66 -14.52
N GLU A 233 15.71 19.31 -15.45
CA GLU A 233 17.16 19.41 -15.46
C GLU A 233 17.71 20.11 -14.22
N ARG A 234 17.08 21.21 -13.78
CA ARG A 234 17.46 21.90 -12.53
C ARG A 234 17.35 20.99 -11.30
N ILE A 235 16.28 20.18 -11.22
CA ILE A 235 16.07 19.24 -10.10
C ILE A 235 17.14 18.14 -10.14
N VAL A 236 17.38 17.53 -11.31
CA VAL A 236 18.38 16.47 -11.46
C VAL A 236 19.78 16.97 -11.15
N ALA A 237 20.19 18.11 -11.74
CA ALA A 237 21.50 18.72 -11.50
C ALA A 237 21.69 19.10 -10.02
N GLY A 238 20.67 19.68 -9.38
CA GLY A 238 20.72 20.00 -7.95
C GLY A 238 20.85 18.76 -7.05
N LEU A 239 20.24 17.63 -7.43
CA LEU A 239 20.40 16.37 -6.72
C LEU A 239 21.79 15.76 -6.92
N GLU A 240 22.31 15.78 -8.15
CA GLU A 240 23.68 15.32 -8.46
C GLU A 240 24.73 16.11 -7.66
N GLU A 241 24.62 17.44 -7.64
CA GLU A 241 25.51 18.30 -6.89
C GLU A 241 25.44 18.02 -5.38
N ARG A 242 24.24 17.84 -4.85
CA ARG A 242 24.05 17.52 -3.44
C ARG A 242 24.65 16.16 -3.07
N VAL A 243 24.39 15.14 -3.89
CA VAL A 243 24.91 13.79 -3.69
C VAL A 243 26.44 13.78 -3.80
N ALA A 244 27.01 14.47 -4.80
CA ALA A 244 28.47 14.60 -4.96
C ALA A 244 29.12 15.26 -3.74
N ARG A 245 28.52 16.32 -3.20
CA ARG A 245 29.00 16.95 -1.95
C ARG A 245 28.90 16.02 -0.74
N GLU A 246 27.82 15.24 -0.62
CA GLU A 246 27.61 14.32 0.51
C GLU A 246 28.54 13.10 0.45
N THR A 247 28.92 12.65 -0.74
CA THR A 247 29.78 11.47 -0.92
C THR A 247 31.27 11.80 -1.08
N GLY A 248 31.60 13.08 -1.22
CA GLY A 248 32.99 13.55 -1.31
C GLY A 248 33.71 13.15 -2.58
N GLY A 249 33.00 12.75 -3.65
CA GLY A 249 33.62 12.22 -4.85
C GLY A 249 32.91 12.58 -6.16
N SER A 250 33.56 12.22 -7.28
CA SER A 250 32.96 12.27 -8.61
C SER A 250 31.85 11.21 -8.72
N LEU A 251 30.70 11.60 -9.31
CA LEU A 251 29.62 10.67 -9.58
C LEU A 251 30.04 9.63 -10.64
N PRO A 252 29.53 8.39 -10.58
CA PRO A 252 29.75 7.40 -11.62
C PRO A 252 29.34 7.92 -13.01
N SER A 253 29.90 7.38 -14.09
CA SER A 253 29.49 7.74 -15.46
C SER A 253 28.01 7.45 -15.68
N VAL A 254 27.34 8.27 -16.50
CA VAL A 254 25.94 8.01 -16.87
C VAL A 254 25.90 6.75 -17.75
N PRO A 255 25.17 5.69 -17.35
CA PRO A 255 24.99 4.54 -18.23
C PRO A 255 24.34 5.00 -19.55
N GLU A 256 24.68 4.36 -20.65
CA GLU A 256 23.92 4.55 -21.88
C GLU A 256 22.46 4.24 -21.59
N ALA A 257 21.57 5.21 -21.85
CA ALA A 257 20.15 5.02 -21.62
C ALA A 257 19.64 4.00 -22.63
N GLU A 258 19.32 2.79 -22.15
CA GLU A 258 18.58 1.82 -22.95
C GLU A 258 17.24 2.43 -23.32
N THR A 259 17.10 2.86 -24.57
CA THR A 259 15.81 3.24 -25.13
C THR A 259 15.02 1.96 -25.41
N VAL A 260 14.36 1.42 -24.41
CA VAL A 260 13.33 0.42 -24.65
C VAL A 260 12.10 1.18 -25.16
N PRO A 261 11.70 1.01 -26.44
CA PRO A 261 10.52 1.66 -26.96
C PRO A 261 9.33 1.20 -26.12
N GLU A 262 8.64 2.10 -25.43
CA GLU A 262 7.37 1.81 -24.80
C GLU A 262 6.33 1.50 -25.90
N ARG A 263 6.31 0.26 -26.36
CA ARG A 263 5.27 -0.22 -27.26
C ARG A 263 3.97 -0.30 -26.45
N LYS A 264 3.04 0.62 -26.70
CA LYS A 264 1.69 0.53 -26.16
C LYS A 264 1.06 -0.77 -26.67
N VAL A 265 0.91 -1.74 -25.77
CA VAL A 265 0.28 -3.01 -26.09
C VAL A 265 -1.21 -2.86 -25.79
N PRO A 266 -2.12 -3.24 -26.73
CA PRO A 266 -3.55 -3.19 -26.48
C PRO A 266 -3.96 -4.03 -25.27
N LEU A 267 -4.90 -3.54 -24.45
CA LEU A 267 -5.42 -4.27 -23.29
C LEU A 267 -5.96 -5.66 -23.64
N ALA A 268 -6.46 -5.82 -24.87
CA ALA A 268 -6.94 -7.11 -25.36
C ALA A 268 -5.88 -8.23 -25.34
N GLU A 269 -4.60 -7.88 -25.39
CA GLU A 269 -3.50 -8.87 -25.28
C GLU A 269 -3.44 -9.55 -23.91
N MET A 270 -3.98 -8.92 -22.85
CA MET A 270 -4.10 -9.55 -21.53
C MET A 270 -4.95 -10.83 -21.55
N PHE A 271 -5.86 -10.94 -22.54
CA PHE A 271 -6.80 -12.06 -22.66
C PHE A 271 -6.40 -13.05 -23.75
N ARG A 272 -5.16 -12.98 -24.28
CA ARG A 272 -4.65 -13.87 -25.33
C ARG A 272 -3.51 -14.75 -24.82
N GLY A 273 -3.46 -15.99 -25.32
CA GLY A 273 -2.38 -16.92 -25.07
C GLY A 273 -2.01 -17.09 -23.60
N GLU A 274 -0.71 -17.05 -23.31
CA GLU A 274 -0.16 -17.22 -21.96
C GLU A 274 -0.53 -16.05 -21.03
N GLN A 275 -0.71 -14.83 -21.56
CA GLN A 275 -1.11 -13.65 -20.78
C GLN A 275 -2.51 -13.83 -20.17
N ARG A 276 -3.43 -14.49 -20.85
CA ARG A 276 -4.75 -14.82 -20.30
C ARG A 276 -4.64 -15.66 -19.02
N ARG A 277 -3.79 -16.69 -19.02
CA ARG A 277 -3.58 -17.54 -17.84
C ARG A 277 -3.04 -16.73 -16.66
N ARG A 278 -2.06 -15.84 -16.90
CA ARG A 278 -1.48 -14.97 -15.89
C ARG A 278 -2.48 -13.95 -15.38
N THR A 279 -3.29 -13.37 -16.26
CA THR A 279 -4.34 -12.39 -15.90
C THR A 279 -5.41 -13.02 -15.03
N VAL A 280 -5.93 -14.20 -15.41
CA VAL A 280 -6.95 -14.91 -14.63
C VAL A 280 -6.41 -15.31 -13.26
N MET A 281 -5.22 -15.90 -13.20
CA MET A 281 -4.53 -16.22 -11.94
C MET A 281 -4.40 -14.98 -11.06
N TRP A 282 -3.94 -13.86 -11.62
CA TRP A 282 -3.70 -12.65 -10.85
C TRP A 282 -5.00 -11.99 -10.35
N TRP A 283 -6.09 -12.12 -11.07
CA TRP A 283 -7.40 -11.64 -10.62
C TRP A 283 -7.95 -12.49 -9.47
N ILE A 284 -7.87 -13.82 -9.60
CA ILE A 284 -8.24 -14.76 -8.52
C ILE A 284 -7.38 -14.46 -7.29
N PHE A 285 -6.07 -14.33 -7.47
CA PHE A 285 -5.12 -13.98 -6.42
C PHE A 285 -5.55 -12.71 -5.68
N GLN A 286 -5.89 -11.62 -6.39
CA GLN A 286 -6.22 -10.33 -5.78
C GLN A 286 -7.53 -10.36 -4.99
N VAL A 287 -8.49 -11.16 -5.38
CA VAL A 287 -9.71 -11.38 -4.60
C VAL A 287 -9.39 -12.17 -3.32
N LEU A 288 -8.70 -13.29 -3.45
CA LEU A 288 -8.44 -14.20 -2.34
C LEU A 288 -7.47 -13.60 -1.32
N GLN A 289 -6.40 -12.94 -1.77
CA GLN A 289 -5.40 -12.32 -0.89
C GLN A 289 -6.01 -11.25 0.02
N THR A 290 -7.04 -10.53 -0.45
CA THR A 290 -7.69 -9.48 0.32
C THR A 290 -8.27 -10.00 1.62
N VAL A 291 -8.81 -11.21 1.62
CA VAL A 291 -9.37 -11.84 2.82
C VAL A 291 -8.27 -12.15 3.84
N GLY A 292 -7.15 -12.72 3.40
CA GLY A 292 -6.04 -13.05 4.30
C GLY A 292 -5.30 -11.81 4.85
N TYR A 293 -5.14 -10.79 4.02
CA TYR A 293 -4.36 -9.60 4.37
C TYR A 293 -5.18 -8.55 5.14
N TYR A 294 -6.30 -8.08 4.57
CA TYR A 294 -7.11 -7.04 5.21
C TYR A 294 -8.09 -7.62 6.25
N GLY A 295 -8.47 -8.90 6.11
CA GLY A 295 -9.46 -9.53 6.97
C GLY A 295 -9.04 -9.49 8.44
N PHE A 296 -7.85 -9.97 8.77
CA PHE A 296 -7.37 -9.97 10.16
C PHE A 296 -7.20 -8.55 10.70
N GLY A 297 -6.46 -7.69 10.01
CA GLY A 297 -6.15 -6.35 10.50
C GLY A 297 -7.38 -5.47 10.73
N SER A 298 -8.41 -5.60 9.87
CA SER A 298 -9.64 -4.82 10.00
C SER A 298 -10.66 -5.42 10.97
N LEU A 299 -10.66 -6.74 11.16
CA LEU A 299 -11.70 -7.45 11.91
C LEU A 299 -11.23 -7.94 13.28
N ALA A 300 -9.92 -8.05 13.54
CA ALA A 300 -9.41 -8.59 14.79
C ALA A 300 -9.98 -7.91 16.05
N PRO A 301 -10.08 -6.57 16.15
CA PRO A 301 -10.72 -5.94 17.30
C PRO A 301 -12.18 -6.36 17.49
N VAL A 302 -12.96 -6.41 16.41
CA VAL A 302 -14.39 -6.79 16.44
C VAL A 302 -14.56 -8.27 16.78
N VAL A 303 -13.69 -9.13 16.27
CA VAL A 303 -13.72 -10.57 16.58
C VAL A 303 -13.37 -10.82 18.04
N LEU A 304 -12.41 -10.10 18.59
CA LEU A 304 -12.01 -10.24 20.00
C LEU A 304 -13.12 -9.78 20.95
N THR A 305 -13.84 -8.71 20.61
CA THR A 305 -15.05 -8.31 21.39
C THR A 305 -16.15 -9.38 21.29
N ALA A 306 -16.35 -10.01 20.13
CA ALA A 306 -17.30 -11.11 19.97
C ALA A 306 -16.91 -12.39 20.75
N LYS A 307 -15.61 -12.55 21.08
CA LYS A 307 -15.11 -13.62 21.98
C LYS A 307 -15.37 -13.33 23.47
N GLY A 308 -15.96 -12.19 23.82
CA GLY A 308 -16.28 -11.80 25.18
C GLY A 308 -15.21 -10.95 25.90
N HIS A 309 -14.16 -10.53 25.18
CA HIS A 309 -13.19 -9.57 25.73
C HIS A 309 -13.77 -8.15 25.73
N THR A 310 -13.38 -7.35 26.70
CA THR A 310 -13.72 -5.93 26.71
C THR A 310 -13.12 -5.23 25.49
N VAL A 311 -13.67 -4.09 25.08
CA VAL A 311 -13.14 -3.30 23.96
C VAL A 311 -11.67 -2.96 24.18
N THR A 312 -11.31 -2.54 25.39
CA THR A 312 -9.93 -2.18 25.76
C THR A 312 -8.97 -3.37 25.62
N GLU A 313 -9.35 -4.54 26.16
CA GLU A 313 -8.54 -5.76 26.04
C GLU A 313 -8.41 -6.19 24.58
N SER A 314 -9.51 -6.15 23.82
CA SER A 314 -9.52 -6.48 22.39
C SER A 314 -8.56 -5.61 21.58
N LEU A 315 -8.53 -4.32 21.86
CA LEU A 315 -7.61 -3.38 21.21
C LEU A 315 -6.16 -3.61 21.65
N LEU A 316 -5.93 -3.94 22.93
CA LEU A 316 -4.57 -4.26 23.41
C LEU A 316 -4.04 -5.55 22.79
N TYR A 317 -4.84 -6.61 22.74
CA TYR A 317 -4.43 -7.88 22.12
C TYR A 317 -4.23 -7.73 20.61
N ALA A 318 -5.08 -6.94 19.95
CA ALA A 318 -4.88 -6.57 18.56
C ALA A 318 -3.57 -5.79 18.36
N ALA A 319 -3.26 -4.81 19.20
CA ALA A 319 -2.02 -4.04 19.13
C ALA A 319 -0.78 -4.93 19.25
N LEU A 320 -0.76 -5.85 20.22
CA LEU A 320 0.33 -6.81 20.39
C LEU A 320 0.46 -7.74 19.18
N SER A 321 -0.65 -8.24 18.65
CA SER A 321 -0.68 -9.03 17.42
C SER A 321 -0.17 -8.24 16.22
N PHE A 322 -0.53 -6.97 16.10
CA PHE A 322 -0.14 -6.11 14.97
C PHE A 322 1.34 -5.70 14.98
N CYS A 323 2.06 -5.87 16.09
CA CYS A 323 3.52 -5.72 16.12
C CYS A 323 4.24 -6.68 15.16
N GLY A 324 3.59 -7.75 14.74
CA GLY A 324 4.11 -8.64 13.70
C GLY A 324 4.18 -8.00 12.31
N TYR A 325 3.36 -7.00 11.98
CA TYR A 325 3.39 -6.34 10.66
C TYR A 325 4.75 -5.68 10.36
N PRO A 326 5.27 -4.75 11.17
CA PRO A 326 6.59 -4.15 10.91
C PRO A 326 7.71 -5.18 10.95
N LEU A 327 7.64 -6.18 11.83
CA LEU A 327 8.63 -7.24 11.88
C LEU A 327 8.59 -8.12 10.61
N GLY A 328 7.41 -8.54 10.15
CA GLY A 328 7.25 -9.30 8.91
C GLY A 328 7.75 -8.52 7.69
N SER A 329 7.48 -7.20 7.65
CA SER A 329 8.02 -6.34 6.60
C SER A 329 9.54 -6.31 6.60
N ALA A 330 10.18 -6.14 7.76
CA ALA A 330 11.64 -6.15 7.89
C ALA A 330 12.24 -7.51 7.51
N LEU A 331 11.63 -8.61 7.97
CA LEU A 331 12.07 -9.97 7.66
C LEU A 331 11.94 -10.32 6.17
N SER A 332 10.97 -9.76 5.47
CA SER A 332 10.78 -10.01 4.04
C SER A 332 11.94 -9.51 3.19
N ILE A 333 12.67 -8.46 3.63
CA ILE A 333 13.75 -7.85 2.85
C ILE A 333 14.83 -8.87 2.42
N PRO A 334 15.47 -9.59 3.36
CA PRO A 334 16.45 -10.61 2.99
C PRO A 334 15.84 -11.88 2.38
N LEU A 335 14.57 -12.19 2.66
CA LEU A 335 13.90 -13.38 2.15
C LEU A 335 13.55 -13.26 0.67
N ILE A 336 13.09 -12.11 0.23
CA ILE A 336 12.72 -11.84 -1.17
C ILE A 336 13.92 -12.03 -2.10
N ASP A 337 15.12 -11.66 -1.70
CA ASP A 337 16.31 -11.80 -2.54
C ASP A 337 16.85 -13.23 -2.61
N ARG A 338 16.54 -14.08 -1.61
CA ARG A 338 17.09 -15.43 -1.46
C ARG A 338 16.13 -16.55 -1.88
N ILE A 339 14.83 -16.32 -1.76
CA ILE A 339 13.80 -17.33 -1.99
C ILE A 339 13.01 -16.96 -3.25
N GLU A 340 12.66 -17.96 -4.05
CA GLU A 340 11.82 -17.79 -5.24
C GLU A 340 10.45 -17.22 -4.82
N ARG A 341 10.00 -16.14 -5.51
CA ARG A 341 8.80 -15.34 -5.13
C ARG A 341 7.55 -16.19 -4.96
N ARG A 342 7.33 -17.10 -5.91
CA ARG A 342 6.20 -18.03 -5.87
C ARG A 342 6.23 -18.92 -4.61
N THR A 343 7.38 -19.48 -4.27
CA THR A 343 7.56 -20.32 -3.08
C THR A 343 7.35 -19.51 -1.80
N LEU A 344 7.88 -18.29 -1.73
CA LEU A 344 7.73 -17.40 -0.59
C LEU A 344 6.26 -17.01 -0.37
N ILE A 345 5.52 -16.70 -1.44
CA ILE A 345 4.08 -16.41 -1.39
C ILE A 345 3.31 -17.60 -0.83
N ILE A 346 3.55 -18.81 -1.35
CA ILE A 346 2.86 -20.03 -0.90
C ILE A 346 3.21 -20.33 0.57
N ALA A 347 4.48 -20.24 0.97
CA ALA A 347 4.90 -20.51 2.34
C ALA A 347 4.26 -19.51 3.33
N ALA A 348 4.25 -18.22 3.00
CA ALA A 348 3.63 -17.20 3.83
C ALA A 348 2.09 -17.34 3.88
N ALA A 349 1.44 -17.70 2.76
CA ALA A 349 0.01 -17.96 2.70
C ALA A 349 -0.38 -19.20 3.53
N LEU A 350 0.43 -20.26 3.53
CA LEU A 350 0.25 -21.41 4.43
C LEU A 350 0.41 -21.02 5.90
N GLY A 351 1.36 -20.13 6.21
CA GLY A 351 1.50 -19.57 7.55
C GLY A 351 0.24 -18.81 8.00
N ILE A 352 -0.36 -17.99 7.13
CA ILE A 352 -1.64 -17.31 7.40
C ILE A 352 -2.75 -18.34 7.60
N ALA A 353 -2.84 -19.35 6.72
CA ALA A 353 -3.86 -20.39 6.79
C ALA A 353 -3.75 -21.27 8.06
N GLY A 354 -2.55 -21.46 8.59
CA GLY A 354 -2.35 -22.18 9.86
C GLY A 354 -2.62 -21.33 11.11
N CYS A 355 -2.06 -20.10 11.14
CA CYS A 355 -2.20 -19.20 12.29
C CYS A 355 -3.61 -18.62 12.43
N GLY A 356 -4.35 -18.45 11.32
CA GLY A 356 -5.71 -17.91 11.35
C GLY A 356 -6.69 -18.76 12.19
N PRO A 357 -6.91 -20.03 11.85
CA PRO A 357 -7.75 -20.91 12.68
C PRO A 357 -7.24 -21.05 14.11
N ALA A 358 -5.91 -21.17 14.31
CA ALA A 358 -5.33 -21.22 15.64
C ALA A 358 -5.71 -19.98 16.50
N PHE A 359 -5.69 -18.78 15.91
CA PHE A 359 -6.21 -17.56 16.53
C PHE A 359 -7.73 -17.64 16.76
N GLY A 360 -8.48 -18.15 15.78
CA GLY A 360 -9.94 -18.26 15.84
C GLY A 360 -10.40 -19.15 17.01
N PHE A 361 -9.76 -20.29 17.24
CA PHE A 361 -10.04 -21.24 18.32
C PHE A 361 -9.38 -20.87 19.65
N ALA A 362 -8.35 -20.02 19.67
CA ALA A 362 -7.64 -19.66 20.89
C ALA A 362 -8.56 -19.00 21.93
N THR A 363 -8.51 -19.50 23.16
CA THR A 363 -9.21 -18.92 24.32
C THR A 363 -8.24 -18.26 25.31
N ALA A 364 -7.03 -18.80 25.43
CA ALA A 364 -6.00 -18.24 26.30
C ALA A 364 -5.37 -16.98 25.67
N THR A 365 -5.17 -15.94 26.46
CA THR A 365 -4.59 -14.65 26.01
C THR A 365 -3.25 -14.81 25.30
N TRP A 366 -2.35 -15.64 25.86
CA TRP A 366 -1.05 -15.87 25.23
C TRP A 366 -1.17 -16.49 23.83
N ALA A 367 -2.13 -17.40 23.64
CA ALA A 367 -2.35 -18.04 22.33
C ALA A 367 -2.96 -17.04 21.33
N ILE A 368 -3.93 -16.22 21.75
CA ILE A 368 -4.51 -15.15 20.94
C ILE A 368 -3.40 -14.21 20.43
N VAL A 369 -2.56 -13.70 21.33
CA VAL A 369 -1.49 -12.77 20.99
C VAL A 369 -0.44 -13.44 20.11
N THR A 370 -0.01 -14.67 20.45
CA THR A 370 1.05 -15.37 19.69
C THR A 370 0.60 -15.71 18.28
N PHE A 371 -0.58 -16.32 18.10
CA PHE A 371 -1.08 -16.68 16.78
C PHE A 371 -1.46 -15.45 15.96
N GLY A 372 -1.99 -14.40 16.58
CA GLY A 372 -2.22 -13.12 15.91
C GLY A 372 -0.94 -12.45 15.45
N PHE A 373 0.11 -12.46 16.28
CA PHE A 373 1.43 -11.96 15.93
C PHE A 373 2.06 -12.74 14.76
N LEU A 374 2.08 -14.07 14.82
CA LEU A 374 2.61 -14.90 13.75
C LEU A 374 1.82 -14.73 12.45
N LEU A 375 0.49 -14.60 12.53
CA LEU A 375 -0.37 -14.33 11.39
C LEU A 375 0.03 -13.02 10.71
N THR A 376 0.24 -11.93 11.48
CA THR A 376 0.62 -10.64 10.92
C THR A 376 2.04 -10.61 10.36
N VAL A 377 2.98 -11.35 10.97
CA VAL A 377 4.32 -11.58 10.39
C VAL A 377 4.19 -12.26 9.02
N CYS A 378 3.47 -13.37 8.94
CA CYS A 378 3.23 -14.09 7.68
C CYS A 378 2.52 -13.19 6.65
N SER A 379 1.50 -12.43 7.07
CA SER A 379 0.74 -11.53 6.19
C SER A 379 1.64 -10.48 5.56
N ASN A 380 2.62 -9.95 6.28
CA ASN A 380 3.47 -8.91 5.73
C ASN A 380 4.62 -9.46 4.87
N VAL A 381 5.16 -10.63 5.20
CA VAL A 381 6.05 -11.36 4.29
C VAL A 381 5.33 -11.70 2.98
N PHE A 382 4.10 -12.18 3.07
CA PHE A 382 3.23 -12.46 1.93
C PHE A 382 2.99 -11.19 1.07
N SER A 383 2.63 -10.08 1.73
CA SER A 383 2.35 -8.81 1.06
C SER A 383 3.55 -8.30 0.27
N ASN A 384 4.73 -8.24 0.88
CA ASN A 384 5.93 -7.77 0.20
C ASN A 384 6.37 -8.71 -0.94
N ALA A 385 6.22 -10.03 -0.76
CA ALA A 385 6.54 -11.01 -1.79
C ALA A 385 5.65 -10.85 -3.03
N PHE A 386 4.32 -10.68 -2.85
CA PHE A 386 3.43 -10.55 -3.99
C PHE A 386 3.55 -9.18 -4.68
N HIS A 387 3.88 -8.10 -3.97
CA HIS A 387 4.15 -6.80 -4.58
C HIS A 387 5.35 -6.84 -5.53
N VAL A 388 6.38 -7.62 -5.20
CA VAL A 388 7.50 -7.87 -6.13
C VAL A 388 7.05 -8.78 -7.28
N TYR A 389 6.38 -9.89 -6.95
CA TYR A 389 5.93 -10.88 -7.95
C TYR A 389 5.05 -10.26 -9.05
N GLN A 390 4.12 -9.38 -8.69
CA GLN A 390 3.24 -8.71 -9.67
C GLN A 390 4.00 -7.91 -10.73
N THR A 391 5.14 -7.33 -10.37
CA THR A 391 5.96 -6.56 -11.32
C THR A 391 6.70 -7.45 -12.30
N GLU A 392 6.85 -8.74 -11.97
CA GLU A 392 7.53 -9.77 -12.77
C GLU A 392 6.56 -10.62 -13.61
N LEU A 393 5.21 -10.48 -13.43
CA LEU A 393 4.22 -11.30 -14.14
C LEU A 393 3.91 -10.83 -15.56
N PHE A 394 4.00 -9.53 -15.81
CA PHE A 394 3.53 -8.92 -17.06
C PHE A 394 4.65 -8.19 -17.80
N PRO A 395 4.67 -8.25 -19.14
CA PRO A 395 5.59 -7.45 -19.94
C PRO A 395 5.35 -5.95 -19.72
N THR A 396 6.40 -5.16 -19.91
CA THR A 396 6.44 -3.73 -19.55
C THR A 396 5.25 -2.94 -20.11
N GLY A 397 4.84 -3.21 -21.35
CA GLY A 397 3.74 -2.49 -22.02
C GLY A 397 2.32 -2.80 -21.48
N LEU A 398 2.13 -3.90 -20.71
CA LEU A 398 0.84 -4.28 -20.11
C LEU A 398 0.85 -4.13 -18.59
N ARG A 399 2.02 -4.05 -17.97
CA ARG A 399 2.22 -4.19 -16.53
C ARG A 399 1.37 -3.23 -15.70
N SER A 400 1.42 -1.94 -15.98
CA SER A 400 0.69 -0.92 -15.22
C SER A 400 -0.82 -1.15 -15.28
N SER A 401 -1.35 -1.46 -16.46
CA SER A 401 -2.79 -1.71 -16.65
C SER A 401 -3.24 -3.02 -15.97
N ALA A 402 -2.46 -4.09 -16.11
CA ALA A 402 -2.77 -5.39 -15.51
C ALA A 402 -2.77 -5.32 -13.97
N ILE A 403 -1.77 -4.65 -13.39
CA ILE A 403 -1.67 -4.45 -11.95
C ILE A 403 -2.79 -3.51 -11.47
N GLY A 404 -3.06 -2.41 -12.16
CA GLY A 404 -4.08 -1.44 -11.77
C GLY A 404 -5.49 -2.01 -11.75
N ILE A 405 -5.88 -2.76 -12.79
CA ILE A 405 -7.20 -3.43 -12.85
C ILE A 405 -7.33 -4.46 -11.71
N ALA A 406 -6.33 -5.30 -11.51
CA ALA A 406 -6.34 -6.32 -10.48
C ALA A 406 -6.35 -5.70 -9.06
N TYR A 407 -5.62 -4.61 -8.84
CA TYR A 407 -5.63 -3.88 -7.59
C TYR A 407 -7.00 -3.26 -7.28
N SER A 408 -7.69 -2.74 -8.30
CA SER A 408 -9.07 -2.24 -8.15
C SER A 408 -10.03 -3.36 -7.71
N LEU A 409 -9.85 -4.58 -8.23
CA LEU A 409 -10.64 -5.74 -7.83
C LEU A 409 -10.40 -6.09 -6.34
N SER A 410 -9.16 -6.04 -5.87
CA SER A 410 -8.82 -6.21 -4.46
C SER A 410 -9.52 -5.17 -3.56
N ARG A 411 -9.59 -3.91 -3.98
CA ARG A 411 -10.29 -2.86 -3.22
C ARG A 411 -11.79 -3.08 -3.16
N LEU A 412 -12.40 -3.51 -4.25
CA LEU A 412 -13.82 -3.86 -4.27
C LEU A 412 -14.13 -5.04 -3.34
N THR A 413 -13.26 -6.06 -3.33
CA THR A 413 -13.36 -7.17 -2.38
C THR A 413 -13.23 -6.69 -0.92
N SER A 414 -12.35 -5.71 -0.64
CA SER A 414 -12.20 -5.12 0.71
C SER A 414 -13.46 -4.41 1.18
N VAL A 415 -14.26 -3.85 0.27
CA VAL A 415 -15.58 -3.25 0.61
C VAL A 415 -16.59 -4.33 1.01
N ALA A 416 -16.63 -5.45 0.29
CA ALA A 416 -17.57 -6.54 0.55
C ALA A 416 -17.19 -7.37 1.79
N LEU A 417 -15.88 -7.50 2.07
CA LEU A 417 -15.33 -8.37 3.10
C LEU A 417 -15.94 -8.16 4.50
N PRO A 418 -16.09 -6.95 5.05
CA PRO A 418 -16.66 -6.76 6.38
C PRO A 418 -18.09 -7.27 6.48
N PHE A 419 -18.91 -7.11 5.45
CA PHE A 419 -20.30 -7.59 5.46
C PHE A 419 -20.36 -9.11 5.52
N ILE A 420 -19.58 -9.80 4.69
CA ILE A 420 -19.53 -11.26 4.67
C ILE A 420 -18.94 -11.79 5.98
N ALA A 421 -17.83 -11.24 6.43
CA ALA A 421 -17.12 -11.72 7.60
C ALA A 421 -17.89 -11.49 8.90
N LEU A 422 -18.61 -10.36 9.05
CA LEU A 422 -19.41 -10.11 10.22
C LEU A 422 -20.70 -10.96 10.24
N SER A 423 -21.32 -11.27 9.09
CA SER A 423 -22.40 -12.26 9.04
C SER A 423 -21.91 -13.64 9.51
N VAL A 424 -20.78 -14.12 8.94
CA VAL A 424 -20.19 -15.39 9.39
C VAL A 424 -19.83 -15.36 10.87
N LEU A 425 -19.30 -14.24 11.38
CA LEU A 425 -18.98 -14.07 12.79
C LEU A 425 -20.21 -14.23 13.70
N THR A 426 -21.35 -13.68 13.27
CA THR A 426 -22.59 -13.75 14.06
C THR A 426 -23.23 -15.11 14.00
N ASP A 427 -23.32 -15.70 12.80
CA ASP A 427 -24.09 -16.93 12.59
C ASP A 427 -23.30 -18.17 12.99
N LEU A 428 -21.98 -18.17 12.79
CA LEU A 428 -21.09 -19.33 12.93
C LEU A 428 -19.94 -19.12 13.93
N GLY A 429 -19.76 -17.89 14.42
CA GLY A 429 -18.76 -17.55 15.44
C GLY A 429 -17.34 -17.25 14.91
N PRO A 430 -16.44 -16.85 15.83
CA PRO A 430 -15.08 -16.40 15.49
C PRO A 430 -14.23 -17.41 14.74
N ALA A 431 -14.31 -18.68 15.12
CA ALA A 431 -13.54 -19.74 14.50
C ALA A 431 -13.89 -19.94 13.02
N ALA A 432 -15.17 -19.79 12.67
CA ALA A 432 -15.65 -19.95 11.30
C ALA A 432 -15.07 -18.87 10.36
N VAL A 433 -14.95 -17.63 10.82
CA VAL A 433 -14.35 -16.52 10.03
C VAL A 433 -12.92 -16.87 9.62
N PHE A 434 -12.10 -17.32 10.58
CA PHE A 434 -10.69 -17.62 10.30
C PHE A 434 -10.49 -18.95 9.58
N THR A 435 -11.35 -19.96 9.83
CA THR A 435 -11.31 -21.22 9.06
C THR A 435 -11.73 -20.99 7.61
N GLY A 436 -12.75 -20.17 7.36
CA GLY A 436 -13.13 -19.75 6.02
C GLY A 436 -12.01 -18.96 5.32
N SER A 437 -11.38 -18.02 6.02
CA SER A 437 -10.21 -17.30 5.51
C SER A 437 -9.06 -18.26 5.17
N ALA A 438 -8.78 -19.25 6.02
CA ALA A 438 -7.75 -20.27 5.77
C ALA A 438 -8.05 -21.10 4.51
N ALA A 439 -9.31 -21.51 4.31
CA ALA A 439 -9.72 -22.22 3.11
C ALA A 439 -9.48 -21.38 1.83
N LEU A 440 -9.77 -20.10 1.86
CA LEU A 440 -9.50 -19.19 0.75
C LEU A 440 -7.99 -18.98 0.53
N MET A 441 -7.18 -18.94 1.59
CA MET A 441 -5.72 -18.85 1.48
C MET A 441 -5.13 -20.17 0.92
N LEU A 442 -5.69 -21.33 1.25
CA LEU A 442 -5.29 -22.61 0.65
C LEU A 442 -5.66 -22.65 -0.85
N LEU A 443 -6.85 -22.14 -1.21
CA LEU A 443 -7.24 -22.01 -2.61
C LEU A 443 -6.28 -21.08 -3.37
N LEU A 444 -5.84 -19.98 -2.75
CA LEU A 444 -4.81 -19.09 -3.31
C LEU A 444 -3.47 -19.85 -3.51
N CYS A 445 -3.08 -20.68 -2.56
CA CYS A 445 -1.88 -21.51 -2.72
C CYS A 445 -1.99 -22.45 -3.93
N VAL A 446 -3.17 -23.05 -4.15
CA VAL A 446 -3.45 -23.91 -5.31
C VAL A 446 -3.39 -23.09 -6.61
N ASP A 447 -4.05 -21.92 -6.64
CA ASP A 447 -4.04 -21.00 -7.79
C ASP A 447 -2.60 -20.63 -8.19
N VAL A 448 -1.80 -20.15 -7.24
CA VAL A 448 -0.39 -19.78 -7.48
C VAL A 448 0.46 -21.00 -7.84
N ALA A 449 0.20 -22.17 -7.22
CA ALA A 449 0.95 -23.39 -7.50
C ALA A 449 0.66 -23.99 -8.89
N LEU A 450 -0.57 -23.86 -9.39
CA LEU A 450 -0.95 -24.42 -10.69
C LEU A 450 -0.72 -23.44 -11.83
N LEU A 451 -1.04 -22.16 -11.62
CA LEU A 451 -1.09 -21.15 -12.68
C LEU A 451 0.08 -20.17 -12.63
N GLY A 452 0.71 -19.96 -11.47
CA GLY A 452 1.78 -18.98 -11.27
C GLY A 452 3.10 -19.38 -11.93
N PRO A 453 3.71 -18.54 -12.75
CA PRO A 453 5.04 -18.80 -13.31
C PRO A 453 6.13 -18.63 -12.23
N ARG A 454 7.30 -19.27 -12.46
CA ARG A 454 8.53 -18.93 -11.72
C ARG A 454 9.15 -17.69 -12.36
N SER A 455 9.41 -16.67 -11.56
CA SER A 455 9.84 -15.35 -12.05
C SER A 455 11.28 -14.98 -11.68
N THR A 456 11.81 -15.53 -10.59
CA THR A 456 13.12 -15.16 -10.06
C THR A 456 14.25 -15.44 -11.05
N GLY A 457 15.05 -14.41 -11.37
CA GLY A 457 16.22 -14.52 -12.23
C GLY A 457 15.91 -14.59 -13.73
N ARG A 458 14.65 -14.41 -14.16
CA ARG A 458 14.30 -14.31 -15.58
C ARG A 458 14.32 -12.85 -16.02
N SER A 459 14.85 -12.58 -17.21
CA SER A 459 14.73 -11.24 -17.80
C SER A 459 13.26 -10.97 -18.15
N LEU A 460 12.79 -9.75 -17.86
CA LEU A 460 11.41 -9.31 -18.13
C LEU A 460 11.00 -9.41 -19.61
N GLU A 461 11.98 -9.50 -20.50
CA GLU A 461 11.80 -9.65 -21.94
C GLU A 461 11.52 -11.11 -22.38
N ARG A 462 11.79 -12.09 -21.49
CA ARG A 462 11.55 -13.51 -21.73
C ARG A 462 10.33 -14.06 -20.99
N ILE A 463 9.59 -13.17 -20.33
CA ILE A 463 8.34 -13.44 -19.65
C ILE A 463 7.19 -12.92 -20.49
#